data_3b9c0d3e787032843a77d4d54f4e8550
#
_entry.id   3b9c0d3e787032843a77d4d54f4e8550
#
_cell.length_a   1.000
_cell.length_b   1.000
_cell.length_c   1.000
_cell.angle_alpha   90.00
_cell.angle_beta   90.00
_cell.angle_gamma   90.00
#
_symmetry.space_group_name_H-M   'P 1'
#
loop_
_entity.id
_entity.type
_entity.pdbx_description
1 polymer ?
#
loop_
_entity_poly.entity_id
_entity_poly.type
_entity_poly.pdbx_seq_one_letter_code
_entity_poly.pdbx_strand_id
1 'polypeptide(L)'
;MIFSRKRALGCALVAGLAGAMTAPAWSDAWYAWSPKPDKLVPYGKNKPVTRLKEVLAKHKGQTRWSQQVILTDRYDTKWIQAQPGDKSPTMYWGDDRAFWVVWGGQIRFTIEGQKPFVATKGFLVQVPQRVRYSMETIGSEPSLRFEVTHTGILPLYSGDQPKPDDKAGNHYMKISTPTQPDKYTGDNRPYRDFFKEVVAADPVANPKDHLVMADEANMANIIRGKGVPTPPSSNKGHFHIGHDEFWFILEGKCDYLIEEKGLFKADTGDVVFVPPGRWHRASWAEGQTDTRLSFNVNPLMFHNFGEDAEGKQ
;
A
#
# COMPACT_ATOMS: atom_id res chain seq x y z
N MET A 1 -67.52 41.85 26.44
CA MET A 1 -68.01 41.23 25.21
C MET A 1 -66.87 41.19 24.23
N ILE A 2 -66.20 40.06 24.13
CA ILE A 2 -65.12 39.89 23.17
C ILE A 2 -65.31 38.54 22.50
N PHE A 3 -65.63 38.54 21.22
CA PHE A 3 -65.81 37.33 20.40
C PHE A 3 -64.45 36.79 19.95
N SER A 4 -64.15 35.57 20.35
CA SER A 4 -62.98 34.80 19.88
C SER A 4 -63.37 34.05 18.58
N ARG A 5 -62.72 34.34 17.47
CA ARG A 5 -62.80 33.55 16.23
C ARG A 5 -61.70 32.54 16.20
N LYS A 6 -62.04 31.28 16.34
CA LYS A 6 -61.16 30.17 16.01
C LYS A 6 -61.03 30.04 14.49
N ARG A 7 -59.78 30.17 13.97
CA ARG A 7 -59.47 29.78 12.60
C ARG A 7 -58.99 28.35 12.58
N ALA A 8 -59.71 27.50 11.90
CA ALA A 8 -59.26 26.16 11.58
C ALA A 8 -58.27 26.22 10.44
N LEU A 9 -57.01 25.77 10.68
CA LEU A 9 -56.01 25.52 9.61
C LEU A 9 -56.27 24.10 9.08
N GLY A 10 -56.69 24.04 7.79
CA GLY A 10 -56.72 22.80 7.06
C GLY A 10 -55.30 22.42 6.63
N CYS A 11 -54.80 21.29 7.12
CA CYS A 11 -53.60 20.64 6.58
C CYS A 11 -53.95 19.97 5.25
N ALA A 12 -53.46 20.51 4.16
CA ALA A 12 -53.47 19.81 2.89
C ALA A 12 -52.30 18.84 2.87
N LEU A 13 -52.59 17.54 2.88
CA LEU A 13 -51.60 16.50 2.60
C LEU A 13 -51.21 16.56 1.14
N VAL A 14 -50.03 17.04 0.84
CA VAL A 14 -49.40 16.86 -0.46
C VAL A 14 -48.77 15.46 -0.44
N ALA A 15 -49.43 14.49 -1.03
CA ALA A 15 -48.86 13.21 -1.34
C ALA A 15 -47.82 13.39 -2.47
N GLY A 16 -46.55 13.56 -2.09
CA GLY A 16 -45.46 13.53 -3.02
C GLY A 16 -45.29 12.11 -3.56
N LEU A 17 -45.58 11.90 -4.82
CA LEU A 17 -45.14 10.74 -5.57
C LEU A 17 -43.60 10.79 -5.63
N ALA A 18 -42.93 10.09 -4.71
CA ALA A 18 -41.55 9.71 -4.84
C ALA A 18 -41.47 8.67 -5.96
N GLY A 19 -41.31 9.14 -7.19
CA GLY A 19 -40.90 8.29 -8.29
C GLY A 19 -39.55 7.73 -7.95
N ALA A 20 -39.50 6.44 -7.60
CA ALA A 20 -38.26 5.69 -7.52
C ALA A 20 -37.60 5.78 -8.90
N MET A 21 -36.62 6.67 -9.05
CA MET A 21 -35.70 6.59 -10.16
C MET A 21 -34.91 5.29 -9.93
N THR A 22 -35.37 4.21 -10.55
CA THR A 22 -34.56 3.01 -10.71
C THR A 22 -33.37 3.45 -11.54
N ALA A 23 -32.21 3.55 -10.91
CA ALA A 23 -30.96 3.65 -11.64
C ALA A 23 -30.97 2.51 -12.67
N PRO A 24 -30.62 2.77 -13.94
CA PRO A 24 -30.55 1.71 -14.91
C PRO A 24 -29.63 0.62 -14.36
N ALA A 25 -30.14 -0.58 -14.21
CA ALA A 25 -29.32 -1.71 -13.89
C ALA A 25 -28.34 -1.86 -15.08
N TRP A 26 -27.08 -1.57 -14.84
CA TRP A 26 -26.00 -1.85 -15.77
C TRP A 26 -25.77 -3.37 -15.72
N SER A 27 -26.70 -4.13 -16.29
CA SER A 27 -26.75 -5.59 -16.20
C SER A 27 -25.88 -6.28 -17.25
N ASP A 28 -25.44 -5.57 -18.27
CA ASP A 28 -24.66 -6.15 -19.33
C ASP A 28 -23.21 -5.67 -19.27
N ALA A 29 -22.26 -6.61 -19.30
CA ALA A 29 -20.85 -6.30 -19.41
C ALA A 29 -20.62 -5.45 -20.68
N TRP A 30 -20.14 -4.24 -20.50
CA TRP A 30 -19.76 -3.37 -21.60
C TRP A 30 -18.32 -3.70 -22.02
N TYR A 31 -18.15 -4.14 -23.26
CA TYR A 31 -16.84 -4.46 -23.80
C TYR A 31 -16.25 -3.24 -24.48
N ALA A 32 -14.98 -2.96 -24.18
CA ALA A 32 -14.22 -1.88 -24.77
C ALA A 32 -12.87 -2.37 -25.29
N TRP A 33 -12.38 -1.75 -26.34
CA TRP A 33 -11.00 -1.97 -26.77
C TRP A 33 -10.06 -1.15 -25.90
N SER A 34 -9.16 -1.84 -25.18
CA SER A 34 -8.13 -1.19 -24.35
C SER A 34 -6.79 -1.17 -25.08
N PRO A 35 -6.08 -0.03 -25.09
CA PRO A 35 -4.76 0.02 -25.72
C PRO A 35 -3.75 -0.78 -24.88
N LYS A 36 -3.18 -1.82 -25.48
CA LYS A 36 -2.05 -2.56 -24.90
C LYS A 36 -0.80 -2.21 -25.67
N PRO A 37 0.33 -1.88 -25.00
CA PRO A 37 1.57 -1.53 -25.68
C PRO A 37 2.11 -2.71 -26.49
N ASP A 38 2.53 -2.47 -27.73
CA ASP A 38 3.23 -3.49 -28.55
C ASP A 38 4.61 -3.81 -27.97
N LYS A 39 5.26 -2.81 -27.37
CA LYS A 39 6.55 -2.95 -26.72
C LYS A 39 6.40 -2.75 -25.21
N LEU A 40 6.65 -3.81 -24.47
CA LEU A 40 6.56 -3.78 -23.01
C LEU A 40 7.64 -2.91 -22.36
N VAL A 41 7.26 -2.19 -21.30
CA VAL A 41 8.21 -1.44 -20.49
C VAL A 41 9.23 -2.40 -19.86
N PRO A 42 10.54 -2.17 -20.04
CA PRO A 42 11.57 -3.03 -19.48
C PRO A 42 11.62 -2.91 -17.96
N TYR A 43 12.06 -3.96 -17.29
CA TYR A 43 12.28 -3.93 -15.84
C TYR A 43 13.42 -2.98 -15.42
N GLY A 44 14.32 -2.64 -16.33
CA GLY A 44 15.50 -1.82 -16.02
C GLY A 44 16.40 -2.51 -15.00
N LYS A 45 16.65 -1.84 -13.87
CA LYS A 45 17.41 -2.42 -12.73
C LYS A 45 16.52 -3.20 -11.75
N ASN A 46 15.21 -3.13 -11.90
CA ASN A 46 14.27 -3.85 -11.06
C ASN A 46 14.18 -5.33 -11.46
N LYS A 47 13.69 -6.16 -10.55
CA LYS A 47 13.49 -7.60 -10.80
C LYS A 47 12.01 -7.92 -10.76
N PRO A 48 11.53 -8.93 -11.53
CA PRO A 48 10.16 -9.42 -11.41
C PRO A 48 9.85 -9.91 -9.99
N VAL A 49 10.86 -10.48 -9.31
CA VAL A 49 10.79 -10.87 -7.91
C VAL A 49 12.13 -10.60 -7.23
N THR A 50 12.08 -9.95 -6.07
CA THR A 50 13.22 -9.81 -5.14
C THR A 50 13.02 -10.75 -3.99
N ARG A 51 13.90 -11.75 -3.87
CA ARG A 51 13.83 -12.78 -2.83
C ARG A 51 14.45 -12.27 -1.54
N LEU A 52 13.67 -12.23 -0.44
CA LEU A 52 14.19 -11.81 0.86
C LEU A 52 15.40 -12.67 1.28
N LYS A 53 15.36 -13.99 1.08
CA LYS A 53 16.47 -14.89 1.39
C LYS A 53 17.78 -14.52 0.69
N GLU A 54 17.70 -14.03 -0.55
CA GLU A 54 18.89 -13.58 -1.31
C GLU A 54 19.41 -12.25 -0.78
N VAL A 55 18.52 -11.34 -0.42
CA VAL A 55 18.88 -10.06 0.23
C VAL A 55 19.61 -10.32 1.53
N LEU A 56 19.07 -11.17 2.40
CA LEU A 56 19.68 -11.51 3.68
C LEU A 56 21.03 -12.23 3.49
N ALA A 57 21.13 -13.14 2.52
CA ALA A 57 22.40 -13.83 2.22
C ALA A 57 23.48 -12.86 1.75
N LYS A 58 23.13 -11.89 0.90
CA LYS A 58 24.04 -10.85 0.42
C LYS A 58 24.61 -9.98 1.55
N HIS A 59 23.81 -9.72 2.57
CA HIS A 59 24.16 -8.86 3.70
C HIS A 59 24.55 -9.63 4.98
N LYS A 60 24.84 -10.93 4.83
CA LYS A 60 25.24 -11.79 5.96
C LYS A 60 26.45 -11.19 6.70
N GLY A 61 26.33 -11.04 8.01
CA GLY A 61 27.38 -10.47 8.87
C GLY A 61 27.42 -8.93 8.90
N GLN A 62 26.64 -8.25 8.08
CA GLN A 62 26.51 -6.79 8.15
C GLN A 62 25.50 -6.40 9.22
N THR A 63 25.85 -5.42 10.03
CA THR A 63 24.99 -4.99 11.15
C THR A 63 24.01 -3.87 10.74
N ARG A 64 24.38 -3.03 9.80
CA ARG A 64 23.55 -1.97 9.21
C ARG A 64 23.67 -2.03 7.71
N TRP A 65 22.56 -2.08 7.02
CA TRP A 65 22.53 -2.07 5.56
C TRP A 65 21.19 -1.59 5.01
N SER A 66 21.22 -1.13 3.78
CA SER A 66 20.07 -0.82 2.97
C SER A 66 20.22 -1.44 1.59
N GLN A 67 19.17 -2.10 1.10
CA GLN A 67 19.15 -2.72 -0.23
C GLN A 67 17.98 -2.19 -1.02
N GLN A 68 18.25 -1.51 -2.13
CA GLN A 68 17.25 -1.10 -3.11
C GLN A 68 16.51 -2.32 -3.65
N VAL A 69 15.18 -2.25 -3.72
CA VAL A 69 14.30 -3.31 -4.21
C VAL A 69 13.60 -2.87 -5.49
N ILE A 70 12.84 -1.77 -5.43
CA ILE A 70 12.17 -1.18 -6.59
C ILE A 70 12.61 0.29 -6.66
N LEU A 71 12.99 0.71 -7.85
CA LEU A 71 13.24 2.11 -8.17
C LEU A 71 12.61 2.41 -9.53
N THR A 72 11.54 3.21 -9.52
CA THR A 72 10.85 3.69 -10.70
C THR A 72 10.80 5.22 -10.66
N ASP A 73 10.12 5.85 -11.58
CA ASP A 73 9.81 7.28 -11.52
C ASP A 73 8.86 7.64 -10.35
N ARG A 74 8.18 6.63 -9.78
CA ARG A 74 7.24 6.78 -8.68
C ARG A 74 7.73 6.21 -7.36
N TYR A 75 8.16 4.95 -7.33
CA TYR A 75 8.51 4.24 -6.11
C TYR A 75 10.02 4.15 -5.87
N ASP A 76 10.41 4.42 -4.63
CA ASP A 76 11.74 4.13 -4.07
C ASP A 76 11.55 3.20 -2.86
N THR A 77 11.75 1.90 -3.06
CA THR A 77 11.53 0.91 -2.00
C THR A 77 12.84 0.22 -1.60
N LYS A 78 12.97 -0.07 -0.31
CA LYS A 78 14.21 -0.62 0.25
C LYS A 78 13.94 -1.63 1.36
N TRP A 79 14.75 -2.66 1.43
CA TRP A 79 15.00 -3.37 2.67
C TRP A 79 16.04 -2.63 3.51
N ILE A 80 15.77 -2.47 4.79
CA ILE A 80 16.66 -1.75 5.72
C ILE A 80 16.80 -2.54 7.01
N GLN A 81 18.06 -2.82 7.41
CA GLN A 81 18.40 -3.33 8.72
C GLN A 81 19.08 -2.24 9.55
N ALA A 82 18.63 -2.07 10.79
CA ALA A 82 19.18 -1.12 11.74
C ALA A 82 19.47 -1.80 13.08
N GLN A 83 20.43 -1.26 13.83
CA GLN A 83 20.86 -1.81 15.11
C GLN A 83 20.08 -1.19 16.28
N PRO A 84 19.98 -1.90 17.42
CA PRO A 84 19.47 -1.31 18.65
C PRO A 84 20.13 0.04 18.96
N GLY A 85 19.31 1.06 19.28
CA GLY A 85 19.75 2.41 19.50
C GLY A 85 19.82 3.30 18.25
N ASP A 86 19.73 2.74 17.05
CA ASP A 86 19.64 3.53 15.81
C ASP A 86 18.32 4.32 15.79
N LYS A 87 18.43 5.62 15.65
CA LYS A 87 17.31 6.54 15.69
C LYS A 87 17.32 7.47 14.48
N SER A 88 16.16 7.66 13.86
CA SER A 88 16.02 8.69 12.84
C SER A 88 15.87 10.07 13.51
N PRO A 89 16.29 11.15 12.83
CA PRO A 89 15.84 12.47 13.20
C PRO A 89 14.31 12.57 13.10
N THR A 90 13.72 13.59 13.75
CA THR A 90 12.32 13.94 13.51
C THR A 90 12.20 14.56 12.12
N MET A 91 11.38 13.98 11.28
CA MET A 91 11.22 14.38 9.89
C MET A 91 9.79 14.15 9.40
N TYR A 92 9.48 14.61 8.20
CA TYR A 92 8.21 14.37 7.51
C TYR A 92 8.40 14.49 6.00
N TRP A 93 7.46 13.94 5.25
CA TRP A 93 7.39 14.06 3.80
C TRP A 93 6.44 15.19 3.44
N GLY A 94 6.91 16.14 2.63
CA GLY A 94 6.12 17.34 2.28
C GLY A 94 4.97 17.04 1.34
N ASP A 95 5.21 16.21 0.34
CA ASP A 95 4.32 16.03 -0.81
C ASP A 95 3.74 14.63 -0.94
N ASP A 96 4.24 13.68 -0.17
CA ASP A 96 3.75 12.31 -0.19
C ASP A 96 3.90 11.64 1.17
N ARG A 97 3.62 10.35 1.26
CA ARG A 97 3.66 9.54 2.47
C ARG A 97 4.85 8.58 2.51
N ALA A 98 5.09 8.00 3.68
CA ALA A 98 5.95 6.84 3.84
C ALA A 98 5.17 5.66 4.42
N PHE A 99 5.60 4.46 4.05
CA PHE A 99 5.01 3.22 4.51
C PHE A 99 6.10 2.20 4.85
N TRP A 100 5.87 1.41 5.91
CA TRP A 100 6.80 0.36 6.31
C TRP A 100 6.08 -0.94 6.61
N VAL A 101 6.68 -2.05 6.18
CA VAL A 101 6.39 -3.38 6.69
C VAL A 101 7.51 -3.74 7.66
N VAL A 102 7.23 -3.77 8.95
CA VAL A 102 8.21 -4.23 9.95
C VAL A 102 8.28 -5.75 9.88
N TRP A 103 9.51 -6.29 9.73
CA TRP A 103 9.68 -7.71 9.46
C TRP A 103 10.55 -8.44 10.49
N GLY A 104 11.27 -7.72 11.33
CA GLY A 104 12.08 -8.26 12.41
C GLY A 104 12.46 -7.21 13.44
N GLY A 105 12.82 -7.66 14.63
CA GLY A 105 13.16 -6.78 15.76
C GLY A 105 12.00 -5.93 16.23
N GLN A 106 12.32 -4.80 16.85
CA GLN A 106 11.35 -3.86 17.41
C GLN A 106 11.71 -2.42 17.00
N ILE A 107 10.72 -1.68 16.53
CA ILE A 107 10.88 -0.28 16.17
C ILE A 107 9.86 0.54 16.95
N ARG A 108 10.32 1.50 17.74
CA ARG A 108 9.46 2.50 18.36
C ARG A 108 9.20 3.61 17.33
N PHE A 109 7.93 3.85 17.06
CA PHE A 109 7.48 4.99 16.25
C PHE A 109 6.93 6.07 17.18
N THR A 110 7.36 7.32 16.92
CA THR A 110 6.78 8.53 17.49
C THR A 110 6.25 9.35 16.34
N ILE A 111 4.92 9.45 16.25
CA ILE A 111 4.20 10.12 15.15
C ILE A 111 3.40 11.26 15.76
N GLU A 112 3.47 12.45 15.16
CA GLU A 112 2.74 13.64 15.60
C GLU A 112 1.22 13.35 15.69
N GLY A 113 0.61 13.77 16.81
CA GLY A 113 -0.80 13.52 17.07
C GLY A 113 -1.16 12.09 17.49
N GLN A 114 -0.18 11.16 17.54
CA GLN A 114 -0.39 9.77 17.94
C GLN A 114 0.37 9.44 19.23
N LYS A 115 -0.16 8.48 20.00
CA LYS A 115 0.61 7.89 21.11
C LYS A 115 1.78 7.09 20.53
N PRO A 116 2.99 7.22 21.07
CA PRO A 116 4.11 6.36 20.66
C PRO A 116 3.76 4.87 20.79
N PHE A 117 4.19 4.07 19.82
CA PHE A 117 3.96 2.63 19.84
C PHE A 117 5.19 1.86 19.39
N VAL A 118 5.23 0.57 19.71
CA VAL A 118 6.29 -0.34 19.29
C VAL A 118 5.74 -1.27 18.22
N ALA A 119 6.34 -1.20 17.05
CA ALA A 119 6.04 -2.07 15.93
C ALA A 119 6.98 -3.29 15.93
N THR A 120 6.43 -4.47 15.73
CA THR A 120 7.12 -5.75 15.60
C THR A 120 6.80 -6.39 14.26
N LYS A 121 7.30 -7.63 14.03
CA LYS A 121 7.02 -8.35 12.78
C LYS A 121 5.53 -8.39 12.45
N GLY A 122 5.18 -7.99 11.23
CA GLY A 122 3.81 -7.94 10.73
C GLY A 122 3.11 -6.59 10.92
N PHE A 123 3.75 -5.63 11.60
CA PHE A 123 3.19 -4.27 11.64
C PHE A 123 3.35 -3.59 10.28
N LEU A 124 2.23 -3.08 9.80
CA LEU A 124 2.11 -2.22 8.62
C LEU A 124 1.95 -0.79 9.13
N VAL A 125 2.98 0.01 9.00
CA VAL A 125 3.03 1.38 9.57
C VAL A 125 3.00 2.38 8.42
N GLN A 126 2.24 3.45 8.58
CA GLN A 126 2.18 4.53 7.59
C GLN A 126 2.23 5.91 8.24
N VAL A 127 2.84 6.86 7.54
CA VAL A 127 2.84 8.28 7.92
C VAL A 127 2.41 9.09 6.71
N PRO A 128 1.26 9.79 6.78
CA PRO A 128 0.78 10.66 5.70
C PRO A 128 1.72 11.83 5.45
N GLN A 129 1.56 12.50 4.31
CA GLN A 129 2.28 13.75 4.03
C GLN A 129 2.09 14.76 5.15
N ARG A 130 3.12 15.54 5.44
CA ARG A 130 3.13 16.65 6.44
C ARG A 130 2.82 16.24 7.88
N VAL A 131 3.01 14.97 8.22
CA VAL A 131 2.94 14.45 9.59
C VAL A 131 4.36 14.15 10.05
N ARG A 132 4.78 14.79 11.15
CA ARG A 132 6.12 14.59 11.70
C ARG A 132 6.24 13.23 12.37
N TYR A 133 7.37 12.58 12.20
CA TYR A 133 7.65 11.31 12.85
C TYR A 133 9.15 11.12 13.12
N SER A 134 9.43 10.21 14.02
CA SER A 134 10.74 9.58 14.19
C SER A 134 10.56 8.11 14.50
N MET A 135 11.62 7.33 14.26
CA MET A 135 11.65 5.91 14.58
C MET A 135 12.98 5.55 15.25
N GLU A 136 12.94 4.56 16.13
CA GLU A 136 14.10 4.08 16.87
C GLU A 136 14.07 2.56 16.96
N THR A 137 15.14 1.88 16.56
CA THR A 137 15.30 0.46 16.80
C THR A 137 15.58 0.23 18.29
N ILE A 138 14.70 -0.52 18.95
CA ILE A 138 14.78 -0.80 20.39
C ILE A 138 14.92 -2.30 20.65
N GLY A 139 15.13 -2.66 21.93
CA GLY A 139 15.37 -4.07 22.31
C GLY A 139 16.82 -4.48 22.10
N SER A 140 17.08 -5.80 22.04
CA SER A 140 18.43 -6.37 21.90
C SER A 140 18.77 -6.81 20.48
N GLU A 141 17.77 -6.95 19.61
CA GLU A 141 17.93 -7.49 18.27
C GLU A 141 17.85 -6.39 17.20
N PRO A 142 18.58 -6.54 16.09
CA PRO A 142 18.44 -5.65 14.94
C PRO A 142 17.00 -5.63 14.42
N SER A 143 16.54 -4.46 13.99
CA SER A 143 15.27 -4.37 13.27
C SER A 143 15.48 -4.57 11.76
N LEU A 144 14.49 -5.20 11.13
CA LEU A 144 14.40 -5.35 9.69
C LEU A 144 13.06 -4.79 9.21
N ARG A 145 13.08 -3.91 8.22
CA ARG A 145 11.87 -3.32 7.63
C ARG A 145 11.98 -3.20 6.12
N PHE A 146 10.85 -3.34 5.46
CA PHE A 146 10.68 -2.93 4.08
C PHE A 146 10.07 -1.52 4.08
N GLU A 147 10.72 -0.58 3.43
CA GLU A 147 10.34 0.83 3.35
C GLU A 147 9.83 1.15 1.95
N VAL A 148 8.73 1.87 1.88
CA VAL A 148 8.13 2.38 0.64
C VAL A 148 8.02 3.90 0.74
N THR A 149 8.72 4.58 -0.15
CA THR A 149 8.68 6.03 -0.33
C THR A 149 8.56 6.38 -1.80
N HIS A 150 8.46 7.66 -2.12
CA HIS A 150 8.36 8.13 -3.50
C HIS A 150 9.69 8.65 -4.01
N THR A 151 9.95 8.35 -5.28
CA THR A 151 11.16 8.79 -5.98
C THR A 151 11.17 10.30 -6.15
N GLY A 152 12.33 10.92 -5.92
CA GLY A 152 12.54 12.35 -6.10
C GLY A 152 12.04 13.23 -4.96
N ILE A 153 11.32 12.67 -3.98
CA ILE A 153 10.88 13.40 -2.79
C ILE A 153 11.90 13.18 -1.67
N LEU A 154 12.37 14.27 -1.07
CA LEU A 154 13.28 14.23 0.07
C LEU A 154 12.53 14.60 1.36
N PRO A 155 12.89 13.99 2.50
CA PRO A 155 12.29 14.33 3.77
C PRO A 155 12.70 15.74 4.20
N LEU A 156 11.77 16.45 4.84
CA LEU A 156 12.04 17.67 5.58
C LEU A 156 12.33 17.30 7.03
N TYR A 157 13.34 17.93 7.61
CA TYR A 157 13.74 17.69 8.99
C TYR A 157 13.21 18.78 9.91
N SER A 158 12.86 18.44 11.13
CA SER A 158 12.36 19.41 12.10
C SER A 158 13.38 20.52 12.38
N GLY A 159 12.94 21.77 12.37
CA GLY A 159 13.83 22.93 12.55
C GLY A 159 14.31 23.16 13.99
N ASP A 160 13.88 22.35 14.95
CA ASP A 160 14.35 22.28 16.34
C ASP A 160 15.56 21.34 16.50
N GLN A 161 16.00 20.72 15.41
CA GLN A 161 17.19 19.86 15.35
C GLN A 161 18.33 20.56 14.61
N PRO A 162 19.58 20.06 14.74
CA PRO A 162 20.69 20.54 13.93
C PRO A 162 20.38 20.44 12.43
N LYS A 163 20.83 21.44 11.66
CA LYS A 163 20.73 21.40 10.20
C LYS A 163 21.33 20.07 9.67
N PRO A 164 20.61 19.31 8.83
CA PRO A 164 21.19 18.13 8.19
C PRO A 164 22.36 18.51 7.25
N ASP A 165 23.27 17.57 7.06
CA ASP A 165 24.33 17.71 6.06
C ASP A 165 23.72 17.76 4.64
N ASP A 166 24.29 18.62 3.82
CA ASP A 166 23.90 18.74 2.42
C ASP A 166 24.20 17.43 1.66
N LYS A 167 23.26 16.95 0.84
CA LYS A 167 23.36 15.67 0.14
C LYS A 167 22.91 15.78 -1.31
N ALA A 168 23.60 15.05 -2.20
CA ALA A 168 23.21 14.86 -3.58
C ALA A 168 22.88 16.17 -4.34
N GLY A 169 23.67 17.22 -4.14
CA GLY A 169 23.49 18.51 -4.78
C GLY A 169 22.38 19.38 -4.16
N ASN A 170 21.75 18.93 -3.08
CA ASN A 170 20.77 19.70 -2.34
C ASN A 170 21.40 20.30 -1.07
N HIS A 171 21.09 21.55 -0.77
CA HIS A 171 21.40 22.17 0.53
C HIS A 171 20.10 22.44 1.29
N TYR A 172 20.11 22.16 2.58
CA TYR A 172 18.95 22.38 3.42
C TYR A 172 18.81 23.85 3.84
N MET A 173 17.62 24.40 3.57
CA MET A 173 17.25 25.76 3.99
C MET A 173 16.20 25.67 5.09
N LYS A 174 16.24 26.58 6.06
CA LYS A 174 15.17 26.70 7.07
C LYS A 174 13.94 27.31 6.42
N ILE A 175 12.82 26.62 6.46
CA ILE A 175 11.54 27.05 5.91
C ILE A 175 10.46 27.05 7.00
N SER A 176 9.36 27.74 6.74
CA SER A 176 8.13 27.64 7.52
C SER A 176 7.13 26.80 6.72
N THR A 177 6.58 25.75 7.34
CA THR A 177 5.65 24.83 6.68
C THR A 177 4.65 24.28 7.71
N PRO A 178 3.37 24.13 7.33
CA PRO A 178 2.38 23.53 8.21
C PRO A 178 2.58 22.01 8.31
N THR A 179 2.30 21.45 9.48
CA THR A 179 2.08 20.03 9.68
C THR A 179 0.58 19.71 9.67
N GLN A 180 0.22 18.45 9.46
CA GLN A 180 -1.18 18.01 9.35
C GLN A 180 -1.38 16.71 10.14
N PRO A 181 -1.34 16.75 11.49
CA PRO A 181 -1.35 15.55 12.34
C PRO A 181 -2.68 14.78 12.33
N ASP A 182 -3.74 15.35 11.81
CA ASP A 182 -5.11 14.82 11.77
C ASP A 182 -5.46 14.08 10.47
N LYS A 183 -4.49 13.77 9.64
CA LYS A 183 -4.69 13.05 8.37
C LYS A 183 -5.02 11.56 8.49
N TYR A 184 -5.06 11.02 9.69
CA TYR A 184 -5.49 9.65 9.91
C TYR A 184 -7.01 9.57 10.02
N THR A 185 -7.66 9.17 8.94
CA THR A 185 -9.13 9.05 8.85
C THR A 185 -9.54 7.70 8.26
N GLY A 186 -10.65 7.14 8.73
CA GLY A 186 -11.18 5.87 8.24
C GLY A 186 -10.19 4.72 8.41
N ASP A 187 -9.90 4.03 7.32
CA ASP A 187 -8.94 2.92 7.29
C ASP A 187 -7.47 3.37 7.28
N ASN A 188 -7.21 4.66 7.06
CA ASN A 188 -5.88 5.25 7.19
C ASN A 188 -5.51 5.38 8.67
N ARG A 189 -5.03 4.31 9.28
CA ARG A 189 -4.56 4.28 10.67
C ARG A 189 -3.04 4.34 10.72
N PRO A 190 -2.44 4.81 11.83
CA PRO A 190 -0.98 4.85 11.99
C PRO A 190 -0.32 3.51 11.76
N TYR A 191 -0.99 2.43 12.14
CA TYR A 191 -0.54 1.07 11.91
C TYR A 191 -1.69 0.05 11.91
N ARG A 192 -1.40 -1.13 11.34
CA ARG A 192 -2.13 -2.38 11.54
C ARG A 192 -1.17 -3.47 11.98
N ASP A 193 -1.55 -4.26 12.95
CA ASP A 193 -0.89 -5.52 13.29
C ASP A 193 -1.51 -6.63 12.45
N PHE A 194 -0.84 -7.03 11.37
CA PHE A 194 -1.33 -8.03 10.44
C PHE A 194 -1.69 -9.35 11.13
N PHE A 195 -0.81 -9.85 11.98
CA PHE A 195 -1.06 -11.14 12.63
C PHE A 195 -2.21 -11.09 13.62
N LYS A 196 -2.31 -10.03 14.39
CA LYS A 196 -3.36 -9.87 15.40
C LYS A 196 -4.70 -9.47 14.80
N GLU A 197 -4.71 -8.53 13.86
CA GLU A 197 -5.95 -7.93 13.36
C GLU A 197 -6.51 -8.67 12.14
N VAL A 198 -5.67 -9.34 11.36
CA VAL A 198 -6.09 -10.03 10.14
C VAL A 198 -6.04 -11.54 10.31
N VAL A 199 -4.87 -12.11 10.64
CA VAL A 199 -4.73 -13.57 10.74
C VAL A 199 -5.52 -14.15 11.91
N ALA A 200 -5.44 -13.55 13.10
CA ALA A 200 -6.16 -14.06 14.27
C ALA A 200 -7.68 -13.85 14.17
N ALA A 201 -8.12 -12.82 13.46
CA ALA A 201 -9.55 -12.54 13.26
C ALA A 201 -10.18 -13.43 12.17
N ASP A 202 -9.38 -13.93 11.22
CA ASP A 202 -9.86 -14.79 10.13
C ASP A 202 -8.85 -15.92 9.87
N PRO A 203 -8.73 -16.90 10.78
CA PRO A 203 -7.78 -18.00 10.64
C PRO A 203 -8.10 -18.91 9.44
N VAL A 204 -9.36 -18.99 9.03
CA VAL A 204 -9.81 -19.72 7.83
C VAL A 204 -10.18 -18.69 6.78
N ALA A 205 -9.18 -18.20 6.07
CA ALA A 205 -9.40 -17.14 5.11
C ALA A 205 -10.37 -17.52 4.00
N ASN A 206 -11.48 -16.81 3.95
CA ASN A 206 -12.21 -16.62 2.72
C ASN A 206 -11.54 -15.51 1.91
N PRO A 207 -11.68 -15.50 0.57
CA PRO A 207 -11.16 -14.40 -0.25
C PRO A 207 -11.65 -13.05 0.26
N LYS A 208 -10.74 -12.24 0.78
CA LYS A 208 -11.05 -10.90 1.31
C LYS A 208 -9.97 -9.92 0.92
N ASP A 209 -10.41 -8.70 0.74
CA ASP A 209 -9.60 -7.53 0.50
C ASP A 209 -9.73 -6.58 1.70
N HIS A 210 -8.60 -6.18 2.29
CA HIS A 210 -8.57 -5.30 3.45
C HIS A 210 -7.73 -4.07 3.14
N LEU A 211 -8.42 -2.95 2.99
CA LEU A 211 -7.75 -1.66 2.79
C LEU A 211 -6.89 -1.31 4.02
N VAL A 212 -5.64 -0.96 3.77
CA VAL A 212 -4.68 -0.53 4.80
C VAL A 212 -4.43 0.96 4.70
N MET A 213 -4.41 1.46 3.49
CA MET A 213 -4.11 2.83 3.16
C MET A 213 -4.81 3.20 1.85
N ALA A 214 -5.45 4.37 1.83
CA ALA A 214 -5.96 4.97 0.61
C ALA A 214 -5.92 6.50 0.70
N ASP A 215 -5.36 7.13 -0.30
CA ASP A 215 -5.45 8.56 -0.55
C ASP A 215 -5.49 8.84 -2.06
N GLU A 216 -5.32 10.09 -2.44
CA GLU A 216 -5.40 10.52 -3.84
C GLU A 216 -4.28 9.92 -4.71
N ALA A 217 -3.16 9.54 -4.10
CA ALA A 217 -1.96 9.12 -4.80
C ALA A 217 -1.56 7.67 -4.52
N ASN A 218 -2.06 7.05 -3.46
CA ASN A 218 -1.60 5.75 -2.99
C ASN A 218 -2.74 4.87 -2.48
N MET A 219 -2.63 3.58 -2.74
CA MET A 219 -3.44 2.56 -2.12
C MET A 219 -2.56 1.38 -1.70
N ALA A 220 -2.82 0.83 -0.51
CA ALA A 220 -2.30 -0.47 -0.11
C ALA A 220 -3.42 -1.29 0.50
N ASN A 221 -3.56 -2.53 0.05
CA ASN A 221 -4.55 -3.46 0.56
C ASN A 221 -3.98 -4.86 0.75
N ILE A 222 -4.47 -5.53 1.79
CA ILE A 222 -4.17 -6.92 2.07
C ILE A 222 -5.17 -7.78 1.31
N ILE A 223 -4.66 -8.65 0.44
CA ILE A 223 -5.46 -9.63 -0.28
C ILE A 223 -5.11 -11.01 0.31
N ARG A 224 -6.06 -11.62 1.01
CA ARG A 224 -5.88 -12.85 1.78
C ARG A 224 -6.89 -13.91 1.39
N GLY A 225 -6.45 -15.15 1.25
CA GLY A 225 -7.32 -16.27 0.91
C GLY A 225 -6.57 -17.58 0.75
N LYS A 226 -7.28 -18.59 0.29
CA LYS A 226 -6.71 -19.89 -0.08
C LYS A 226 -7.36 -20.43 -1.34
N GLY A 227 -6.63 -21.26 -2.07
CA GLY A 227 -7.09 -21.82 -3.34
C GLY A 227 -7.03 -20.79 -4.47
N VAL A 228 -7.52 -21.18 -5.62
CA VAL A 228 -7.57 -20.36 -6.82
C VAL A 228 -9.01 -20.21 -7.30
N PRO A 229 -9.38 -19.11 -7.97
CA PRO A 229 -8.60 -17.89 -8.27
C PRO A 229 -8.59 -16.90 -7.11
N THR A 230 -7.73 -15.87 -7.23
CA THR A 230 -7.80 -14.69 -6.34
C THR A 230 -8.99 -13.79 -6.74
N PRO A 231 -9.50 -12.92 -5.82
CA PRO A 231 -10.58 -11.99 -6.16
C PRO A 231 -10.20 -11.02 -7.30
N PRO A 232 -11.14 -10.65 -8.13
CA PRO A 232 -12.44 -11.30 -8.29
C PRO A 232 -12.31 -12.73 -8.80
N SER A 233 -13.29 -13.60 -8.53
CA SER A 233 -13.25 -15.02 -8.94
C SER A 233 -13.13 -15.23 -10.46
N SER A 234 -13.45 -14.19 -11.24
CA SER A 234 -13.30 -14.15 -12.69
C SER A 234 -11.93 -13.61 -13.16
N ASN A 235 -11.01 -13.34 -12.25
CA ASN A 235 -9.71 -12.78 -12.60
C ASN A 235 -8.85 -13.78 -13.35
N LYS A 236 -8.85 -13.67 -14.67
CA LYS A 236 -7.96 -14.41 -15.57
C LYS A 236 -6.60 -13.73 -15.76
N GLY A 237 -6.42 -12.55 -15.22
CA GLY A 237 -5.29 -11.66 -15.36
C GLY A 237 -5.70 -10.29 -15.87
N HIS A 238 -4.81 -9.33 -15.75
CA HIS A 238 -5.03 -7.95 -16.15
C HIS A 238 -3.70 -7.20 -16.39
N PHE A 239 -3.80 -5.98 -16.88
CA PHE A 239 -2.68 -5.06 -16.99
C PHE A 239 -3.11 -3.62 -16.67
N HIS A 240 -2.15 -2.77 -16.34
CA HIS A 240 -2.34 -1.34 -16.11
C HIS A 240 -1.61 -0.56 -17.19
N ILE A 241 -2.27 0.39 -17.85
CA ILE A 241 -1.70 1.08 -19.02
C ILE A 241 -0.56 2.00 -18.60
N GLY A 242 -0.76 2.82 -17.58
CA GLY A 242 0.18 3.87 -17.18
C GLY A 242 0.81 3.68 -15.81
N HIS A 243 0.61 2.53 -15.17
CA HIS A 243 0.98 2.35 -13.78
C HIS A 243 1.72 1.05 -13.56
N ASP A 244 2.74 1.09 -12.72
CA ASP A 244 3.38 -0.08 -12.14
C ASP A 244 2.58 -0.55 -10.91
N GLU A 245 2.77 -1.82 -10.57
CA GLU A 245 2.20 -2.44 -9.39
C GLU A 245 3.24 -3.33 -8.72
N PHE A 246 3.17 -3.44 -7.39
CA PHE A 246 3.99 -4.41 -6.68
C PHE A 246 3.28 -4.99 -5.46
N TRP A 247 3.76 -6.16 -5.03
CA TRP A 247 3.22 -6.87 -3.89
C TRP A 247 4.33 -7.29 -2.94
N PHE A 248 4.04 -7.20 -1.65
CA PHE A 248 4.82 -7.78 -0.57
C PHE A 248 4.10 -9.03 -0.08
N ILE A 249 4.78 -10.17 0.01
CA ILE A 249 4.18 -11.42 0.48
C ILE A 249 4.24 -11.46 2.01
N LEU A 250 3.07 -11.34 2.65
CA LEU A 250 2.96 -11.31 4.12
C LEU A 250 2.91 -12.71 4.73
N GLU A 251 2.32 -13.69 4.03
CA GLU A 251 2.11 -15.06 4.51
C GLU A 251 2.04 -16.02 3.34
N GLY A 252 2.57 -17.24 3.53
CA GLY A 252 2.44 -18.34 2.58
C GLY A 252 3.25 -18.16 1.30
N LYS A 253 2.65 -18.60 0.19
CA LYS A 253 3.25 -18.56 -1.17
C LYS A 253 2.21 -18.11 -2.17
N CYS A 254 2.54 -17.11 -2.97
CA CYS A 254 1.68 -16.67 -4.06
C CYS A 254 2.28 -17.07 -5.40
N ASP A 255 1.43 -17.56 -6.29
CA ASP A 255 1.80 -17.86 -7.66
C ASP A 255 1.54 -16.64 -8.54
N TYR A 256 2.55 -16.27 -9.33
CA TYR A 256 2.48 -15.17 -10.28
C TYR A 256 2.75 -15.67 -11.68
N LEU A 257 1.84 -15.36 -12.59
CA LEU A 257 2.05 -15.50 -14.02
C LEU A 257 2.18 -14.10 -14.61
N ILE A 258 3.35 -13.78 -15.15
CA ILE A 258 3.66 -12.46 -15.69
C ILE A 258 4.14 -12.59 -17.12
N GLU A 259 3.60 -11.78 -18.01
CA GLU A 259 3.96 -11.71 -19.43
C GLU A 259 5.48 -11.62 -19.63
N GLU A 260 6.03 -12.47 -20.48
CA GLU A 260 7.47 -12.68 -20.77
C GLU A 260 8.32 -13.20 -19.57
N LYS A 261 7.70 -13.45 -18.42
CA LYS A 261 8.44 -13.99 -17.25
C LYS A 261 7.96 -15.39 -16.85
N GLY A 262 6.81 -15.80 -17.39
CA GLY A 262 6.23 -17.09 -17.08
C GLY A 262 5.71 -17.19 -15.65
N LEU A 263 5.47 -18.41 -15.21
CA LEU A 263 4.97 -18.75 -13.90
C LEU A 263 6.11 -18.87 -12.88
N PHE A 264 5.97 -18.22 -11.73
CA PHE A 264 6.86 -18.39 -10.58
C PHE A 264 6.12 -18.22 -9.26
N LYS A 265 6.73 -18.75 -8.21
CA LYS A 265 6.23 -18.61 -6.82
C LYS A 265 7.00 -17.51 -6.09
N ALA A 266 6.29 -16.72 -5.29
CA ALA A 266 6.88 -15.78 -4.34
C ALA A 266 6.57 -16.23 -2.92
N ASP A 267 7.60 -16.35 -2.09
CA ASP A 267 7.51 -16.78 -0.70
C ASP A 267 7.32 -15.60 0.25
N THR A 268 6.91 -15.88 1.48
CA THR A 268 6.80 -14.90 2.56
C THR A 268 8.05 -14.01 2.68
N GLY A 269 7.86 -12.69 2.63
CA GLY A 269 8.92 -11.66 2.63
C GLY A 269 9.43 -11.27 1.25
N ASP A 270 9.07 -12.00 0.19
CA ASP A 270 9.45 -11.62 -1.16
C ASP A 270 8.64 -10.39 -1.64
N VAL A 271 9.20 -9.67 -2.59
CA VAL A 271 8.56 -8.53 -3.26
C VAL A 271 8.47 -8.83 -4.75
N VAL A 272 7.26 -8.76 -5.29
CA VAL A 272 6.98 -8.95 -6.73
C VAL A 272 6.65 -7.60 -7.34
N PHE A 273 7.19 -7.32 -8.53
CA PHE A 273 7.03 -6.05 -9.22
C PHE A 273 6.64 -6.26 -10.69
N VAL A 274 5.71 -5.45 -11.19
CA VAL A 274 5.26 -5.45 -12.58
C VAL A 274 5.26 -4.04 -13.15
N PRO A 275 6.04 -3.78 -14.21
CA PRO A 275 6.01 -2.50 -14.93
C PRO A 275 4.67 -2.28 -15.67
N PRO A 276 4.36 -1.01 -16.04
CA PRO A 276 3.16 -0.66 -16.78
C PRO A 276 2.99 -1.46 -18.08
N GLY A 277 1.75 -1.69 -18.47
CA GLY A 277 1.38 -2.35 -19.72
C GLY A 277 1.57 -3.86 -19.75
N ARG A 278 2.19 -4.45 -18.74
CA ARG A 278 2.51 -5.87 -18.68
C ARG A 278 1.37 -6.67 -18.07
N TRP A 279 0.86 -7.64 -18.82
CA TRP A 279 -0.18 -8.53 -18.29
C TRP A 279 0.36 -9.39 -17.16
N HIS A 280 -0.47 -9.61 -16.15
CA HIS A 280 -0.13 -10.42 -15.00
C HIS A 280 -1.37 -11.01 -14.32
N ARG A 281 -1.12 -12.11 -13.60
CA ARG A 281 -2.10 -12.77 -12.73
C ARG A 281 -1.41 -13.24 -11.47
N ALA A 282 -2.01 -12.93 -10.33
CA ALA A 282 -1.62 -13.51 -9.05
C ALA A 282 -2.67 -14.55 -8.62
N SER A 283 -2.21 -15.64 -8.01
CA SER A 283 -3.04 -16.71 -7.48
C SER A 283 -2.51 -17.15 -6.12
N TRP A 284 -3.36 -17.73 -5.30
CA TRP A 284 -2.93 -18.38 -4.07
C TRP A 284 -2.46 -19.80 -4.37
N ALA A 285 -1.49 -20.28 -3.59
CA ALA A 285 -1.08 -21.67 -3.67
C ALA A 285 -2.19 -22.60 -3.17
N GLU A 286 -2.27 -23.80 -3.77
CA GLU A 286 -3.27 -24.76 -3.38
C GLU A 286 -3.01 -25.28 -1.94
N GLY A 287 -4.09 -25.46 -1.20
CA GLY A 287 -4.06 -26.16 0.10
C GLY A 287 -3.63 -25.32 1.31
N GLN A 288 -3.20 -24.08 1.12
CA GLN A 288 -2.78 -23.19 2.22
C GLN A 288 -3.42 -21.82 2.12
N THR A 289 -3.32 -21.05 3.20
CA THR A 289 -3.68 -19.62 3.19
C THR A 289 -2.47 -18.81 2.81
N ASP A 290 -2.64 -17.93 1.83
CA ASP A 290 -1.63 -17.01 1.36
C ASP A 290 -2.13 -15.57 1.50
N THR A 291 -1.19 -14.66 1.72
CA THR A 291 -1.52 -13.24 1.87
C THR A 291 -0.46 -12.39 1.21
N ARG A 292 -0.92 -11.47 0.38
CA ARG A 292 -0.09 -10.43 -0.21
C ARG A 292 -0.61 -9.03 0.15
N LEU A 293 0.29 -8.09 0.29
CA LEU A 293 0.00 -6.67 0.40
C LEU A 293 0.25 -6.05 -0.97
N SER A 294 -0.80 -5.56 -1.61
CA SER A 294 -0.74 -4.89 -2.91
C SER A 294 -0.52 -3.41 -2.73
N PHE A 295 0.35 -2.82 -3.53
CA PHE A 295 0.58 -1.39 -3.62
C PHE A 295 0.23 -0.89 -5.02
N ASN A 296 -0.65 0.09 -5.06
CA ASN A 296 -1.19 0.71 -6.26
C ASN A 296 -1.10 2.23 -6.19
N VAL A 297 -1.13 2.87 -7.33
CA VAL A 297 -0.98 4.33 -7.45
C VAL A 297 -2.15 5.13 -6.86
N ASN A 298 -3.34 4.56 -6.82
CA ASN A 298 -4.52 5.14 -6.18
C ASN A 298 -5.66 4.11 -6.13
N PRO A 299 -6.70 4.35 -5.31
CA PRO A 299 -7.83 3.43 -5.19
C PRO A 299 -8.70 3.32 -6.45
N LEU A 300 -8.52 4.22 -7.41
CA LEU A 300 -9.28 4.26 -8.66
C LEU A 300 -8.50 3.69 -9.85
N MET A 301 -7.36 3.04 -9.61
CA MET A 301 -6.56 2.44 -10.66
C MET A 301 -7.37 1.41 -11.45
N PHE A 302 -7.43 1.62 -12.77
CA PHE A 302 -8.21 0.77 -13.65
C PHE A 302 -7.47 -0.53 -13.99
N HIS A 303 -8.17 -1.66 -13.83
CA HIS A 303 -7.69 -2.98 -14.21
C HIS A 303 -8.23 -3.34 -15.57
N ASN A 304 -7.37 -3.51 -16.57
CA ASN A 304 -7.75 -3.95 -17.91
C ASN A 304 -7.78 -5.48 -17.93
N PHE A 305 -8.91 -6.05 -17.57
CA PHE A 305 -9.14 -7.49 -17.67
C PHE A 305 -9.39 -7.86 -19.12
N GLY A 306 -8.47 -8.58 -19.74
CA GLY A 306 -8.56 -8.96 -21.15
C GLY A 306 -8.64 -10.47 -21.34
N GLU A 307 -9.67 -10.96 -22.04
CA GLU A 307 -9.74 -12.39 -22.42
C GLU A 307 -8.63 -12.76 -23.41
N ASP A 308 -8.26 -11.83 -24.29
CA ASP A 308 -7.23 -12.04 -25.31
C ASP A 308 -5.79 -11.94 -24.78
N ALA A 309 -5.60 -11.44 -23.57
CA ALA A 309 -4.27 -11.27 -22.97
C ALA A 309 -3.63 -12.63 -22.60
N GLU A 310 -4.42 -13.66 -22.35
CA GLU A 310 -3.94 -15.02 -22.07
C GLU A 310 -3.26 -15.68 -23.29
N GLY A 311 -3.61 -15.31 -24.51
CA GLY A 311 -3.08 -15.90 -25.74
C GLY A 311 -1.66 -15.48 -26.14
N LYS A 312 -1.04 -14.52 -25.40
CA LYS A 312 0.29 -13.98 -25.70
C LYS A 312 1.34 -14.36 -24.64
N GLN A 313 1.16 -15.50 -23.98
CA GLN A 313 2.11 -16.01 -22.97
C GLN A 313 3.31 -16.70 -23.58
#